data_97d6d1f033d8948be116ad2a4a769e41
#
_entry.id   97d6d1f033d8948be116ad2a4a769e41
#
_cell.length_a   1.000
_cell.length_b   1.000
_cell.length_c   1.000
_cell.angle_alpha   90.00
_cell.angle_beta   90.00
_cell.angle_gamma   90.00
#
_symmetry.space_group_name_H-M   'P 1'
#
loop_
_entity.id
_entity.type
_entity.pdbx_description
1 polymer ?
#
loop_
_entity_poly.entity_id
_entity_poly.type
_entity_poly.pdbx_seq_one_letter_code
_entity_poly.pdbx_strand_id
1 'polypeptide(L)'
;MATRTRPPAAVLLEQSRTALEWLRGLDDAAFATRSVLDGWTVRQLAGHLVFAHRTLRESLSRVSTERPLPVHRYVQGYRPNADQIAHASRSAAEVEDVLSALDAEIGRCAETLAGGPPAVALGPRGPIAGEDLVRTRIVELVVHSDDLNRSLPDRDPVPLQRPALAAAVRTLTAILAGQHPGRSVEVRVPPFAAVQCGVGDPGPTHTRGTPPNVVETDPVTFLRLATGRVSWVEALQAGQVHASGLRADLSPALPVLS
;
A
#
# COMPACT_ATOMS: atom_id res chain seq x y z
N MET A 1 -9.94 -25.65 -11.01
CA MET A 1 -8.94 -25.72 -9.90
C MET A 1 -8.93 -24.39 -9.19
N ALA A 2 -9.30 -24.32 -7.90
CA ALA A 2 -9.20 -23.10 -7.12
C ALA A 2 -7.70 -22.80 -6.92
N THR A 3 -7.23 -21.69 -7.49
CA THR A 3 -5.88 -21.17 -7.26
C THR A 3 -5.73 -20.88 -5.76
N ARG A 4 -4.93 -21.69 -5.06
CA ARG A 4 -4.61 -21.43 -3.64
C ARG A 4 -4.03 -20.02 -3.55
N THR A 5 -4.73 -19.16 -2.82
CA THR A 5 -4.23 -17.78 -2.56
C THR A 5 -2.90 -17.90 -1.81
N ARG A 6 -1.85 -17.28 -2.34
CA ARG A 6 -0.52 -17.27 -1.70
C ARG A 6 -0.59 -16.55 -0.34
N PRO A 7 0.08 -17.06 0.71
CA PRO A 7 0.12 -16.40 2.01
C PRO A 7 0.68 -14.97 1.89
N PRO A 8 0.11 -13.97 2.60
CA PRO A 8 0.59 -12.58 2.53
C PRO A 8 2.09 -12.43 2.84
N ALA A 9 2.61 -13.21 3.78
CA ALA A 9 4.03 -13.24 4.12
C ALA A 9 4.93 -13.58 2.90
N ALA A 10 4.57 -14.61 2.14
CA ALA A 10 5.32 -15.02 0.95
C ALA A 10 5.25 -13.92 -0.14
N VAL A 11 4.08 -13.27 -0.30
CA VAL A 11 3.89 -12.18 -1.26
C VAL A 11 4.75 -10.97 -0.90
N LEU A 12 4.77 -10.58 0.39
CA LEU A 12 5.61 -9.50 0.90
C LEU A 12 7.09 -9.76 0.60
N LEU A 13 7.60 -10.91 1.02
CA LEU A 13 9.02 -11.24 0.90
C LEU A 13 9.49 -11.34 -0.56
N GLU A 14 8.66 -11.82 -1.46
CA GLU A 14 8.96 -11.86 -2.89
C GLU A 14 9.07 -10.45 -3.47
N GLN A 15 8.10 -9.58 -3.22
CA GLN A 15 8.15 -8.19 -3.68
C GLN A 15 9.32 -7.43 -3.05
N SER A 16 9.65 -7.68 -1.77
CA SER A 16 10.80 -7.09 -1.10
C SER A 16 12.11 -7.45 -1.78
N ARG A 17 12.31 -8.72 -2.12
CA ARG A 17 13.51 -9.18 -2.85
C ARG A 17 13.57 -8.60 -4.25
N THR A 18 12.44 -8.49 -4.94
CA THR A 18 12.35 -7.85 -6.27
C THR A 18 12.78 -6.37 -6.19
N ALA A 19 12.31 -5.62 -5.21
CA ALA A 19 12.70 -4.23 -5.01
C ALA A 19 14.18 -4.08 -4.63
N LEU A 20 14.69 -4.95 -3.74
CA LEU A 20 16.11 -4.95 -3.35
C LEU A 20 17.02 -5.25 -4.54
N GLU A 21 16.69 -6.26 -5.36
CA GLU A 21 17.49 -6.61 -6.53
C GLU A 21 17.54 -5.47 -7.55
N TRP A 22 16.42 -4.80 -7.77
CA TRP A 22 16.38 -3.62 -8.62
C TRP A 22 17.23 -2.48 -8.06
N LEU A 23 17.15 -2.20 -6.74
CA LEU A 23 17.96 -1.18 -6.07
C LEU A 23 19.46 -1.48 -6.18
N ARG A 24 19.89 -2.74 -6.17
CA ARG A 24 21.28 -3.16 -6.36
C ARG A 24 21.84 -2.79 -7.74
N GLY A 25 20.98 -2.62 -8.73
CA GLY A 25 21.35 -2.17 -10.07
C GLY A 25 21.54 -0.65 -10.20
N LEU A 26 21.32 0.13 -9.14
CA LEU A 26 21.47 1.58 -9.16
C LEU A 26 22.90 2.01 -8.84
N ASP A 27 23.34 3.08 -9.48
CA ASP A 27 24.57 3.81 -9.17
C ASP A 27 24.34 4.91 -8.12
N ASP A 28 25.41 5.51 -7.62
CA ASP A 28 25.35 6.58 -6.62
C ASP A 28 24.59 7.80 -7.11
N ALA A 29 24.66 8.12 -8.41
CA ALA A 29 23.93 9.24 -9.00
C ALA A 29 22.42 9.00 -8.96
N ALA A 30 21.96 7.78 -9.23
CA ALA A 30 20.57 7.40 -9.11
C ALA A 30 20.07 7.48 -7.65
N PHE A 31 20.88 7.03 -6.69
CA PHE A 31 20.55 7.16 -5.26
C PHE A 31 20.47 8.62 -4.79
N ALA A 32 21.25 9.52 -5.38
CA ALA A 32 21.23 10.96 -5.06
C ALA A 32 20.07 11.69 -5.74
N THR A 33 19.40 11.09 -6.73
CA THR A 33 18.27 11.70 -7.44
C THR A 33 17.12 12.01 -6.49
N ARG A 34 16.46 13.16 -6.69
CA ARG A 34 15.22 13.49 -5.97
C ARG A 34 14.13 12.49 -6.33
N SER A 35 13.45 12.00 -5.31
CA SER A 35 12.29 11.14 -5.51
C SER A 35 11.04 11.97 -5.81
N VAL A 36 9.96 11.32 -6.25
CA VAL A 36 8.63 11.94 -6.40
C VAL A 36 7.99 12.31 -5.06
N LEU A 37 8.56 11.86 -3.94
CA LEU A 37 8.15 12.29 -2.61
C LEU A 37 8.88 13.58 -2.24
N ASP A 38 8.12 14.61 -1.92
CA ASP A 38 8.69 15.93 -1.63
C ASP A 38 9.72 15.88 -0.50
N GLY A 39 10.89 16.47 -0.75
CA GLY A 39 12.00 16.51 0.20
C GLY A 39 12.77 15.20 0.38
N TRP A 40 12.54 14.18 -0.45
CA TRP A 40 13.21 12.87 -0.37
C TRP A 40 14.12 12.61 -1.59
N THR A 41 15.18 11.84 -1.37
CA THR A 41 15.98 11.20 -2.42
C THR A 41 15.59 9.73 -2.57
N VAL A 42 16.01 9.10 -3.67
CA VAL A 42 15.89 7.65 -3.88
C VAL A 42 16.56 6.86 -2.75
N ARG A 43 17.74 7.32 -2.25
CA ARG A 43 18.41 6.70 -1.10
C ARG A 43 17.55 6.74 0.17
N GLN A 44 16.87 7.86 0.43
CA GLN A 44 15.99 7.98 1.60
C GLN A 44 14.73 7.12 1.45
N LEU A 45 14.24 6.93 0.23
CA LEU A 45 13.16 5.99 -0.03
C LEU A 45 13.60 4.53 0.23
N ALA A 46 14.83 4.16 -0.15
CA ALA A 46 15.40 2.86 0.24
C ALA A 46 15.54 2.71 1.77
N GLY A 47 15.98 3.76 2.47
CA GLY A 47 16.01 3.82 3.94
C GLY A 47 14.63 3.65 4.57
N HIS A 48 13.59 4.21 3.92
CA HIS A 48 12.21 3.98 4.36
C HIS A 48 11.81 2.50 4.27
N LEU A 49 12.22 1.79 3.24
CA LEU A 49 11.97 0.34 3.15
C LEU A 49 12.67 -0.43 4.28
N VAL A 50 13.89 -0.04 4.67
CA VAL A 50 14.56 -0.61 5.86
C VAL A 50 13.73 -0.38 7.12
N PHE A 51 13.29 0.86 7.35
CA PHE A 51 12.45 1.23 8.50
C PHE A 51 11.13 0.46 8.51
N ALA A 52 10.45 0.33 7.37
CA ALA A 52 9.18 -0.37 7.24
C ALA A 52 9.29 -1.87 7.62
N HIS A 53 10.35 -2.55 7.14
CA HIS A 53 10.60 -3.95 7.47
C HIS A 53 10.95 -4.13 8.97
N ARG A 54 11.80 -3.25 9.53
CA ARG A 54 12.12 -3.25 10.96
C ARG A 54 10.87 -3.09 11.81
N THR A 55 10.04 -2.10 11.50
CA THR A 55 8.80 -1.82 12.23
C THR A 55 7.81 -2.99 12.13
N LEU A 56 7.72 -3.64 10.98
CA LEU A 56 6.92 -4.85 10.82
C LEU A 56 7.39 -5.95 11.77
N ARG A 57 8.68 -6.31 11.69
CA ARG A 57 9.28 -7.37 12.51
C ARG A 57 9.07 -7.11 14.00
N GLU A 58 9.36 -5.89 14.47
CA GLU A 58 9.17 -5.50 15.87
C GLU A 58 7.70 -5.57 16.30
N SER A 59 6.78 -5.20 15.43
CA SER A 59 5.35 -5.29 15.71
C SER A 59 4.87 -6.73 15.77
N LEU A 60 5.32 -7.60 14.86
CA LEU A 60 4.97 -9.03 14.86
C LEU A 60 5.52 -9.78 16.09
N SER A 61 6.64 -9.32 16.65
CA SER A 61 7.22 -9.89 17.88
C SER A 61 6.45 -9.50 19.14
N ARG A 62 5.57 -8.50 19.07
CA ARG A 62 4.72 -8.06 20.17
C ARG A 62 3.31 -8.60 19.99
N VAL A 63 3.04 -9.75 20.61
CA VAL A 63 1.71 -10.39 20.58
C VAL A 63 0.76 -9.67 21.53
N SER A 64 -0.49 -9.46 21.11
CA SER A 64 -1.55 -8.88 21.92
C SER A 64 -2.71 -9.86 22.07
N THR A 65 -3.40 -9.81 23.20
CA THR A 65 -4.67 -10.51 23.46
C THR A 65 -5.89 -9.59 23.29
N GLU A 66 -5.67 -8.32 22.99
CA GLU A 66 -6.73 -7.36 22.75
C GLU A 66 -7.44 -7.64 21.43
N ARG A 67 -8.69 -7.15 21.32
CA ARG A 67 -9.43 -7.25 20.08
C ARG A 67 -8.74 -6.41 18.99
N PRO A 68 -8.40 -7.01 17.84
CA PRO A 68 -7.72 -6.28 16.78
C PRO A 68 -8.62 -5.20 16.17
N LEU A 69 -8.02 -4.06 15.86
CA LEU A 69 -8.66 -3.01 15.08
C LEU A 69 -8.88 -3.50 13.64
N PRO A 70 -10.03 -3.21 13.04
CA PRO A 70 -10.20 -3.39 11.60
C PRO A 70 -9.16 -2.54 10.82
N VAL A 71 -8.67 -3.05 9.71
CA VAL A 71 -7.59 -2.41 8.94
C VAL A 71 -7.90 -0.94 8.58
N HIS A 72 -9.15 -0.64 8.21
CA HIS A 72 -9.57 0.73 7.86
C HIS A 72 -9.50 1.71 9.05
N ARG A 73 -9.62 1.23 10.29
CA ARG A 73 -9.42 2.04 11.51
C ARG A 73 -7.94 2.18 11.85
N TYR A 74 -7.21 1.09 11.73
CA TYR A 74 -5.78 1.07 12.01
C TYR A 74 -4.99 2.08 11.15
N VAL A 75 -5.33 2.21 9.87
CA VAL A 75 -4.61 3.10 8.95
C VAL A 75 -4.93 4.59 9.12
N GLN A 76 -6.04 4.96 9.78
CA GLN A 76 -6.39 6.36 10.05
C GLN A 76 -5.36 7.09 10.94
N GLY A 77 -4.48 6.38 11.61
CA GLY A 77 -3.41 6.94 12.45
C GLY A 77 -2.10 7.23 11.72
N TYR A 78 -2.04 7.25 10.39
CA TYR A 78 -0.79 7.51 9.65
C TYR A 78 -0.35 8.98 9.71
N ARG A 79 -1.25 9.92 9.46
CA ARG A 79 -0.95 11.37 9.41
C ARG A 79 -0.22 11.93 10.63
N PRO A 80 -0.64 11.65 11.88
CA PRO A 80 0.02 12.22 13.06
C PRO A 80 1.47 11.81 13.22
N ASN A 81 1.91 10.74 12.56
CA ASN A 81 3.25 10.17 12.69
C ASN A 81 4.15 10.43 11.46
N ALA A 82 3.70 11.22 10.47
CA ALA A 82 4.41 11.40 9.20
C ALA A 82 5.84 11.96 9.41
N ASP A 83 6.00 12.97 10.25
CA ASP A 83 7.32 13.58 10.53
C ASP A 83 8.26 12.61 11.24
N GLN A 84 7.76 11.82 12.20
CA GLN A 84 8.54 10.80 12.89
C GLN A 84 8.98 9.68 11.93
N ILE A 85 8.09 9.24 11.06
CA ILE A 85 8.39 8.24 10.03
C ILE A 85 9.45 8.80 9.06
N ALA A 86 9.31 10.05 8.61
CA ALA A 86 10.27 10.70 7.74
C ALA A 86 11.65 10.84 8.40
N HIS A 87 11.71 11.21 9.67
CA HIS A 87 12.97 11.28 10.42
C HIS A 87 13.64 9.90 10.55
N ALA A 88 12.90 8.88 10.99
CA ALA A 88 13.42 7.52 11.13
C ALA A 88 13.90 6.92 9.79
N SER A 89 13.22 7.26 8.68
CA SER A 89 13.60 6.81 7.34
C SER A 89 14.89 7.48 6.86
N ARG A 90 15.05 8.79 7.13
CA ARG A 90 16.31 9.50 6.84
C ARG A 90 17.46 8.90 7.64
N SER A 91 17.30 8.70 8.94
CA SER A 91 18.32 8.04 9.76
C SER A 91 18.68 6.64 9.28
N ALA A 92 17.71 5.87 8.79
CA ALA A 92 17.97 4.57 8.21
C ALA A 92 18.70 4.64 6.85
N ALA A 93 18.63 5.78 6.14
CA ALA A 93 19.36 6.02 4.90
C ALA A 93 20.80 6.52 5.12
N GLU A 94 21.14 7.01 6.33
CA GLU A 94 22.47 7.51 6.68
C GLU A 94 23.46 6.38 6.96
N VAL A 95 23.02 5.12 7.06
CA VAL A 95 23.91 3.96 7.17
C VAL A 95 24.81 3.86 5.93
N GLU A 96 26.06 3.44 6.14
CA GLU A 96 27.06 3.32 5.05
C GLU A 96 26.55 2.46 3.89
N ASP A 97 25.88 1.34 4.19
CA ASP A 97 25.30 0.43 3.22
C ASP A 97 23.81 0.18 3.47
N VAL A 98 22.96 1.01 2.86
CA VAL A 98 21.49 0.90 2.98
C VAL A 98 20.94 -0.38 2.38
N LEU A 99 21.62 -0.93 1.34
CA LEU A 99 21.15 -2.16 0.67
C LEU A 99 21.43 -3.40 1.52
N SER A 100 22.60 -3.49 2.14
CA SER A 100 22.90 -4.54 3.11
C SER A 100 21.99 -4.46 4.33
N ALA A 101 21.65 -3.25 4.80
CA ALA A 101 20.70 -3.06 5.87
C ALA A 101 19.28 -3.55 5.47
N LEU A 102 18.84 -3.27 4.23
CA LEU A 102 17.55 -3.74 3.71
C LEU A 102 17.52 -5.26 3.56
N ASP A 103 18.56 -5.86 2.99
CA ASP A 103 18.68 -7.33 2.85
C ASP A 103 18.60 -8.03 4.21
N ALA A 104 19.33 -7.51 5.19
CA ALA A 104 19.31 -8.04 6.55
C ALA A 104 17.91 -7.94 7.21
N GLU A 105 17.17 -6.83 7.02
CA GLU A 105 15.82 -6.71 7.57
C GLU A 105 14.83 -7.62 6.83
N ILE A 106 14.95 -7.81 5.51
CA ILE A 106 14.14 -8.77 4.76
C ILE A 106 14.39 -10.20 5.29
N GLY A 107 15.66 -10.56 5.55
CA GLY A 107 16.02 -11.85 6.14
C GLY A 107 15.38 -12.05 7.53
N ARG A 108 15.52 -11.07 8.42
CA ARG A 108 14.90 -11.11 9.76
C ARG A 108 13.37 -11.16 9.71
N CYS A 109 12.74 -10.46 8.77
CA CYS A 109 11.30 -10.58 8.53
C CYS A 109 10.92 -11.99 8.07
N ALA A 110 11.72 -12.61 7.19
CA ALA A 110 11.48 -13.98 6.74
C ALA A 110 11.54 -14.99 7.90
N GLU A 111 12.51 -14.86 8.80
CA GLU A 111 12.62 -15.68 10.01
C GLU A 111 11.41 -15.48 10.92
N THR A 112 11.02 -14.23 11.20
CA THR A 112 9.86 -13.90 12.03
C THR A 112 8.55 -14.46 11.45
N LEU A 113 8.42 -14.48 10.13
CA LEU A 113 7.23 -14.95 9.41
C LEU A 113 7.26 -16.45 9.07
N ALA A 114 8.32 -17.19 9.38
CA ALA A 114 8.45 -18.60 9.00
C ALA A 114 7.33 -19.47 9.57
N GLY A 115 6.84 -19.17 10.78
CA GLY A 115 5.70 -19.83 11.44
C GLY A 115 4.34 -19.18 11.13
N GLY A 116 4.31 -18.19 10.27
CA GLY A 116 3.16 -17.32 10.05
C GLY A 116 3.09 -16.15 11.04
N PRO A 117 2.32 -15.09 10.72
CA PRO A 117 2.14 -13.97 11.64
C PRO A 117 1.28 -14.39 12.85
N PRO A 118 1.43 -13.74 14.03
CA PRO A 118 0.58 -13.99 15.17
C PRO A 118 -0.88 -13.64 14.88
N ALA A 119 -1.83 -14.20 15.63
CA ALA A 119 -3.24 -13.90 15.47
C ALA A 119 -3.50 -12.38 15.62
N VAL A 120 -2.89 -11.75 16.64
CA VAL A 120 -2.93 -10.29 16.87
C VAL A 120 -1.53 -9.81 17.20
N ALA A 121 -1.06 -8.81 16.46
CA ALA A 121 0.18 -8.10 16.68
C ALA A 121 -0.11 -6.71 17.30
N LEU A 122 0.83 -6.19 18.11
CA LEU A 122 0.78 -4.81 18.60
C LEU A 122 1.63 -3.92 17.70
N GLY A 123 0.98 -3.30 16.73
CA GLY A 123 1.60 -2.31 15.84
C GLY A 123 1.68 -0.91 16.47
N PRO A 124 2.31 0.05 15.79
CA PRO A 124 2.44 1.43 16.30
C PRO A 124 1.11 2.14 16.58
N ARG A 125 0.02 1.68 15.97
CA ARG A 125 -1.33 2.29 16.08
C ARG A 125 -2.31 1.42 16.84
N GLY A 126 -1.83 0.43 17.58
CA GLY A 126 -2.65 -0.46 18.39
C GLY A 126 -2.67 -1.91 17.89
N PRO A 127 -3.55 -2.74 18.49
CA PRO A 127 -3.67 -4.15 18.14
C PRO A 127 -4.27 -4.30 16.75
N ILE A 128 -3.71 -5.19 15.93
CA ILE A 128 -4.15 -5.50 14.56
C ILE A 128 -3.96 -6.98 14.29
N ALA A 129 -4.82 -7.60 13.49
CA ALA A 129 -4.60 -8.97 13.03
C ALA A 129 -3.24 -9.06 12.31
N GLY A 130 -2.41 -10.05 12.65
CA GLY A 130 -1.04 -10.15 12.12
C GLY A 130 -1.01 -10.22 10.59
N GLU A 131 -1.96 -10.93 9.96
CA GLU A 131 -2.09 -10.95 8.50
C GLU A 131 -2.43 -9.57 7.92
N ASP A 132 -3.29 -8.78 8.58
CA ASP A 132 -3.66 -7.45 8.11
C ASP A 132 -2.48 -6.48 8.26
N LEU A 133 -1.68 -6.62 9.32
CA LEU A 133 -0.43 -5.88 9.45
C LEU A 133 0.53 -6.18 8.27
N VAL A 134 0.70 -7.46 7.90
CA VAL A 134 1.49 -7.84 6.72
C VAL A 134 0.91 -7.26 5.44
N ARG A 135 -0.42 -7.28 5.27
CA ARG A 135 -1.09 -6.67 4.10
C ARG A 135 -0.84 -5.16 4.00
N THR A 136 -0.83 -4.44 5.13
CA THR A 136 -0.47 -3.00 5.11
C THR A 136 0.96 -2.77 4.64
N ARG A 137 1.89 -3.69 4.97
CA ARG A 137 3.28 -3.60 4.50
C ARG A 137 3.43 -3.94 3.02
N ILE A 138 2.59 -4.85 2.49
CA ILE A 138 2.53 -5.08 1.03
C ILE A 138 2.06 -3.81 0.31
N VAL A 139 1.02 -3.14 0.83
CA VAL A 139 0.56 -1.85 0.26
C VAL A 139 1.71 -0.85 0.23
N GLU A 140 2.38 -0.63 1.36
CA GLU A 140 3.50 0.31 1.49
C GLU A 140 4.63 -0.01 0.51
N LEU A 141 5.03 -1.28 0.41
CA LEU A 141 6.09 -1.72 -0.49
C LEU A 141 5.72 -1.54 -1.97
N VAL A 142 4.48 -1.86 -2.37
CA VAL A 142 4.01 -1.69 -3.76
C VAL A 142 3.92 -0.20 -4.12
N VAL A 143 3.42 0.64 -3.21
CA VAL A 143 3.37 2.10 -3.38
C VAL A 143 4.77 2.69 -3.57
N HIS A 144 5.72 2.30 -2.72
CA HIS A 144 7.09 2.84 -2.82
C HIS A 144 7.88 2.23 -3.98
N SER A 145 7.54 1.02 -4.45
CA SER A 145 8.06 0.51 -5.72
C SER A 145 7.57 1.36 -6.91
N ASP A 146 6.30 1.80 -6.91
CA ASP A 146 5.78 2.75 -7.91
C ASP A 146 6.41 4.15 -7.75
N ASP A 147 6.62 4.61 -6.54
CA ASP A 147 7.33 5.89 -6.29
C ASP A 147 8.77 5.83 -6.83
N LEU A 148 9.50 4.71 -6.70
CA LEU A 148 10.82 4.50 -7.30
C LEU A 148 10.76 4.56 -8.83
N ASN A 149 9.79 3.88 -9.45
CA ASN A 149 9.59 3.90 -10.91
C ASN A 149 9.36 5.32 -11.44
N ARG A 150 8.56 6.10 -10.71
CA ARG A 150 8.28 7.49 -11.08
C ARG A 150 9.45 8.44 -10.79
N SER A 151 10.33 8.09 -9.86
CA SER A 151 11.52 8.87 -9.53
C SER A 151 12.65 8.68 -10.55
N LEU A 152 12.70 7.55 -11.23
CA LEU A 152 13.72 7.17 -12.20
C LEU A 152 13.07 6.69 -13.51
N PRO A 153 12.36 7.57 -14.23
CA PRO A 153 11.54 7.19 -15.39
C PRO A 153 12.35 6.65 -16.58
N ASP A 154 13.63 6.96 -16.66
CA ASP A 154 14.53 6.54 -17.74
C ASP A 154 15.16 5.15 -17.47
N ARG A 155 14.83 4.51 -16.35
CA ARG A 155 15.30 3.17 -16.01
C ARG A 155 14.19 2.14 -16.16
N ASP A 156 14.56 0.89 -16.40
CA ASP A 156 13.60 -0.21 -16.34
C ASP A 156 12.88 -0.21 -14.99
N PRO A 157 11.55 -0.35 -14.98
CA PRO A 157 10.78 -0.20 -13.74
C PRO A 157 11.00 -1.38 -12.78
N VAL A 158 10.93 -1.10 -11.47
CA VAL A 158 10.76 -2.15 -10.45
C VAL A 158 9.53 -2.98 -10.81
N PRO A 159 9.64 -4.30 -11.03
CA PRO A 159 8.49 -5.13 -11.33
C PRO A 159 7.50 -5.15 -10.15
N LEU A 160 6.28 -4.68 -10.38
CA LEU A 160 5.18 -4.87 -9.42
C LEU A 160 4.64 -6.28 -9.60
N GLN A 161 5.06 -7.19 -8.74
CA GLN A 161 4.66 -8.60 -8.82
C GLN A 161 3.13 -8.69 -8.75
N ARG A 162 2.52 -9.42 -9.71
CA ARG A 162 1.05 -9.54 -9.80
C ARG A 162 0.37 -9.92 -8.47
N PRO A 163 0.90 -10.86 -7.65
CA PRO A 163 0.33 -11.16 -6.34
C PRO A 163 0.40 -10.00 -5.35
N ALA A 164 1.49 -9.21 -5.37
CA ALA A 164 1.67 -8.07 -4.49
C ALA A 164 0.73 -6.91 -4.87
N LEU A 165 0.64 -6.57 -6.16
CA LEU A 165 -0.28 -5.57 -6.66
C LEU A 165 -1.74 -5.96 -6.38
N ALA A 166 -2.11 -7.24 -6.57
CA ALA A 166 -3.44 -7.74 -6.25
C ALA A 166 -3.76 -7.64 -4.76
N ALA A 167 -2.79 -7.96 -3.88
CA ALA A 167 -2.96 -7.83 -2.43
C ALA A 167 -3.10 -6.36 -2.01
N ALA A 168 -2.29 -5.46 -2.56
CA ALA A 168 -2.37 -4.03 -2.31
C ALA A 168 -3.73 -3.46 -2.72
N VAL A 169 -4.18 -3.72 -3.94
CA VAL A 169 -5.48 -3.27 -4.46
C VAL A 169 -6.64 -3.78 -3.59
N ARG A 170 -6.65 -5.07 -3.25
CA ARG A 170 -7.70 -5.64 -2.39
C ARG A 170 -7.71 -5.02 -1.00
N THR A 171 -6.54 -4.75 -0.43
CA THR A 171 -6.43 -4.11 0.88
C THR A 171 -6.94 -2.67 0.81
N LEU A 172 -6.54 -1.89 -0.19
CA LEU A 172 -6.97 -0.51 -0.36
C LEU A 172 -8.47 -0.40 -0.65
N THR A 173 -9.03 -1.29 -1.49
CA THR A 173 -10.49 -1.32 -1.74
C THR A 173 -11.28 -1.72 -0.49
N ALA A 174 -10.76 -2.65 0.33
CA ALA A 174 -11.37 -3.00 1.61
C ALA A 174 -11.31 -1.84 2.62
N ILE A 175 -10.21 -1.07 2.63
CA ILE A 175 -10.08 0.14 3.44
C ILE A 175 -11.11 1.18 2.99
N LEU A 176 -11.23 1.45 1.68
CA LEU A 176 -12.22 2.37 1.11
C LEU A 176 -13.64 1.98 1.55
N ALA A 177 -14.03 0.72 1.34
CA ALA A 177 -15.35 0.23 1.72
C ALA A 177 -15.60 0.28 3.24
N GLY A 178 -14.56 0.08 4.05
CA GLY A 178 -14.64 0.15 5.50
C GLY A 178 -14.72 1.58 6.05
N GLN A 179 -14.09 2.55 5.40
CA GLN A 179 -14.15 3.97 5.74
C GLN A 179 -15.46 4.61 5.26
N HIS A 180 -15.97 4.15 4.13
CA HIS A 180 -17.18 4.64 3.48
C HIS A 180 -18.20 3.51 3.28
N PRO A 181 -18.79 3.00 4.39
CA PRO A 181 -19.76 1.90 4.30
C PRO A 181 -21.03 2.36 3.57
N GLY A 182 -21.49 1.54 2.62
CA GLY A 182 -22.69 1.84 1.84
C GLY A 182 -22.73 1.09 0.51
N ARG A 183 -23.69 1.42 -0.32
CA ARG A 183 -23.94 0.78 -1.61
C ARG A 183 -24.38 1.78 -2.68
N SER A 184 -23.89 3.01 -2.62
CA SER A 184 -24.25 4.06 -3.60
C SER A 184 -23.39 4.01 -4.84
N VAL A 185 -22.14 3.53 -4.73
CA VAL A 185 -21.16 3.43 -5.82
C VAL A 185 -20.50 2.05 -5.81
N GLU A 186 -20.36 1.43 -6.97
CA GLU A 186 -19.52 0.25 -7.17
C GLU A 186 -18.16 0.70 -7.73
N VAL A 187 -17.09 0.36 -7.04
CA VAL A 187 -15.70 0.63 -7.45
C VAL A 187 -15.09 -0.67 -7.96
N ARG A 188 -14.67 -0.65 -9.21
CA ARG A 188 -14.06 -1.78 -9.93
C ARG A 188 -12.60 -1.50 -10.21
N VAL A 189 -11.76 -2.45 -9.86
CA VAL A 189 -10.31 -2.44 -10.17
C VAL A 189 -9.95 -3.79 -10.79
N PRO A 190 -10.34 -4.03 -12.05
CA PRO A 190 -10.08 -5.31 -12.69
C PRO A 190 -8.58 -5.55 -12.87
N PRO A 191 -8.11 -6.80 -12.79
CA PRO A 191 -8.88 -8.00 -12.51
C PRO A 191 -8.91 -8.36 -11.00
N PHE A 192 -8.63 -7.43 -10.08
CA PHE A 192 -8.30 -7.76 -8.69
C PHE A 192 -9.44 -7.55 -7.69
N ALA A 193 -10.28 -6.54 -7.87
CA ALA A 193 -11.31 -6.21 -6.90
C ALA A 193 -12.53 -5.53 -7.53
N ALA A 194 -13.68 -5.73 -6.87
CA ALA A 194 -14.88 -4.91 -7.01
C ALA A 194 -15.50 -4.78 -5.62
N VAL A 195 -15.79 -3.55 -5.18
CA VAL A 195 -16.37 -3.25 -3.87
C VAL A 195 -17.49 -2.24 -4.01
N GLN A 196 -18.41 -2.23 -3.03
CA GLN A 196 -19.42 -1.19 -2.91
C GLN A 196 -19.06 -0.27 -1.75
N CYS A 197 -19.22 1.03 -1.94
CA CYS A 197 -19.04 2.04 -0.91
C CYS A 197 -20.17 3.08 -0.94
N GLY A 198 -20.30 3.83 0.17
CA GLY A 198 -21.22 4.95 0.31
C GLY A 198 -20.47 6.25 0.17
N VAL A 199 -20.65 6.94 -0.97
CA VAL A 199 -20.05 8.26 -1.21
C VAL A 199 -21.16 9.23 -1.56
N GLY A 200 -21.11 10.45 -0.98
CA GLY A 200 -22.14 11.47 -1.16
C GLY A 200 -23.45 11.15 -0.44
N ASP A 201 -24.56 11.67 -0.97
CA ASP A 201 -25.90 11.46 -0.45
C ASP A 201 -26.27 9.96 -0.39
N PRO A 202 -26.87 9.47 0.72
CA PRO A 202 -27.23 8.07 0.91
C PRO A 202 -28.32 7.51 -0.01
N GLY A 203 -28.78 8.21 -1.04
CA GLY A 203 -29.79 7.80 -2.03
C GLY A 203 -29.92 6.29 -2.33
N PRO A 204 -30.64 5.86 -3.35
CA PRO A 204 -31.01 4.46 -3.53
C PRO A 204 -29.79 3.53 -3.51
N THR A 205 -29.87 2.53 -2.62
CA THR A 205 -28.83 1.51 -2.48
C THR A 205 -29.04 0.40 -3.51
N HIS A 206 -27.93 -0.08 -4.10
CA HIS A 206 -27.96 -1.18 -5.03
C HIS A 206 -27.68 -2.51 -4.35
N THR A 207 -28.54 -3.51 -4.58
CA THR A 207 -28.36 -4.87 -4.02
C THR A 207 -28.30 -5.96 -5.08
N ARG A 208 -28.90 -5.75 -6.27
CA ARG A 208 -28.88 -6.72 -7.38
C ARG A 208 -29.06 -5.98 -8.72
N GLY A 209 -28.52 -6.57 -9.82
CA GLY A 209 -28.60 -6.02 -11.19
C GLY A 209 -27.43 -5.09 -11.52
N THR A 210 -27.60 -4.19 -12.48
CA THR A 210 -26.57 -3.21 -12.89
C THR A 210 -26.48 -2.07 -11.88
N PRO A 211 -25.30 -1.78 -11.31
CA PRO A 211 -25.12 -0.66 -10.39
C PRO A 211 -25.45 0.67 -11.09
N PRO A 212 -26.17 1.59 -10.42
CA PRO A 212 -26.51 2.89 -10.99
C PRO A 212 -25.31 3.85 -11.08
N ASN A 213 -24.28 3.62 -10.27
CA ASN A 213 -23.05 4.40 -10.27
C ASN A 213 -21.85 3.45 -10.20
N VAL A 214 -20.96 3.59 -11.15
CA VAL A 214 -19.77 2.74 -11.29
C VAL A 214 -18.56 3.63 -11.51
N VAL A 215 -17.49 3.32 -10.78
CA VAL A 215 -16.14 3.83 -11.04
C VAL A 215 -15.24 2.66 -11.37
N GLU A 216 -14.60 2.69 -12.52
CA GLU A 216 -13.66 1.66 -12.97
C GLU A 216 -12.31 2.28 -13.32
N THR A 217 -11.24 1.66 -12.87
CA THR A 217 -9.87 2.09 -13.16
C THR A 217 -8.90 0.90 -13.09
N ASP A 218 -7.73 1.04 -13.69
CA ASP A 218 -6.68 0.03 -13.61
C ASP A 218 -6.03 -0.02 -12.21
N PRO A 219 -5.31 -1.12 -11.87
CA PRO A 219 -4.74 -1.33 -10.55
C PRO A 219 -3.72 -0.28 -10.11
N VAL A 220 -2.88 0.23 -11.02
CA VAL A 220 -1.83 1.20 -10.68
C VAL A 220 -2.43 2.58 -10.47
N THR A 221 -3.37 2.98 -11.32
CA THR A 221 -4.13 4.22 -11.15
C THR A 221 -4.89 4.20 -9.83
N PHE A 222 -5.58 3.09 -9.51
CA PHE A 222 -6.26 2.97 -8.20
C PHE A 222 -5.28 3.07 -7.03
N LEU A 223 -4.12 2.40 -7.10
CA LEU A 223 -3.06 2.50 -6.09
C LEU A 223 -2.69 3.97 -5.84
N ARG A 224 -2.44 4.73 -6.91
CA ARG A 224 -2.03 6.13 -6.85
C ARG A 224 -3.13 7.04 -6.29
N LEU A 225 -4.37 6.85 -6.72
CA LEU A 225 -5.55 7.56 -6.19
C LEU A 225 -5.74 7.29 -4.69
N ALA A 226 -5.73 6.02 -4.31
CA ALA A 226 -5.97 5.60 -2.93
C ALA A 226 -4.88 6.06 -1.95
N THR A 227 -3.71 6.43 -2.45
CA THR A 227 -2.56 6.88 -1.65
C THR A 227 -2.14 8.32 -1.92
N GLY A 228 -2.96 9.08 -2.66
CA GLY A 228 -2.74 10.51 -2.92
C GLY A 228 -1.57 10.83 -3.85
N ARG A 229 -1.13 9.87 -4.69
CA ARG A 229 -0.06 10.07 -5.68
C ARG A 229 -0.56 10.71 -6.98
N VAL A 230 -1.85 10.66 -7.20
CA VAL A 230 -2.57 11.38 -8.25
C VAL A 230 -3.91 11.83 -7.69
N SER A 231 -4.36 13.02 -8.07
CA SER A 231 -5.68 13.50 -7.67
C SER A 231 -6.78 12.89 -8.53
N TRP A 232 -8.00 12.86 -8.01
CA TRP A 232 -9.18 12.41 -8.73
C TRP A 232 -9.38 13.18 -10.05
N VAL A 233 -9.20 14.50 -10.01
CA VAL A 233 -9.38 15.38 -11.19
C VAL A 233 -8.35 15.07 -12.26
N GLU A 234 -7.07 14.95 -11.89
CA GLU A 234 -6.01 14.60 -12.83
C GLU A 234 -6.24 13.24 -13.50
N ALA A 235 -6.63 12.23 -12.72
CA ALA A 235 -6.89 10.88 -13.24
C ALA A 235 -8.10 10.86 -14.21
N LEU A 236 -9.16 11.63 -13.93
CA LEU A 236 -10.29 11.79 -14.83
C LEU A 236 -9.89 12.48 -16.14
N GLN A 237 -9.15 13.59 -16.04
CA GLN A 237 -8.69 14.35 -17.20
C GLN A 237 -7.75 13.54 -18.10
N ALA A 238 -6.95 12.67 -17.50
CA ALA A 238 -6.06 11.75 -18.21
C ALA A 238 -6.80 10.51 -18.79
N GLY A 239 -8.11 10.38 -18.57
CA GLY A 239 -8.88 9.21 -19.03
C GLY A 239 -8.53 7.90 -18.33
N GLN A 240 -7.87 7.95 -17.17
CA GLN A 240 -7.45 6.79 -16.39
C GLN A 240 -8.57 6.24 -15.49
N VAL A 241 -9.65 6.98 -15.35
CA VAL A 241 -10.84 6.61 -14.58
C VAL A 241 -12.07 6.70 -15.46
N HIS A 242 -12.88 5.66 -15.46
CA HIS A 242 -14.19 5.63 -16.06
C HIS A 242 -15.26 5.75 -14.98
N ALA A 243 -15.92 6.90 -14.91
CA ALA A 243 -17.00 7.18 -13.96
C ALA A 243 -18.33 7.25 -14.67
N SER A 244 -19.32 6.46 -14.26
CA SER A 244 -20.66 6.40 -14.85
C SER A 244 -21.73 6.49 -13.79
N GLY A 245 -22.70 7.36 -13.98
CA GLY A 245 -23.78 7.66 -13.04
C GLY A 245 -23.59 8.96 -12.29
N LEU A 246 -24.68 9.51 -11.77
CA LEU A 246 -24.70 10.86 -11.13
C LEU A 246 -23.89 10.97 -9.83
N ARG A 247 -23.55 9.84 -9.22
CA ARG A 247 -22.81 9.75 -7.93
C ARG A 247 -21.47 9.04 -8.07
N ALA A 248 -20.98 8.89 -9.30
CA ALA A 248 -19.71 8.23 -9.57
C ALA A 248 -18.52 9.18 -9.35
N ASP A 249 -18.52 9.93 -8.23
CA ASP A 249 -17.42 10.79 -7.79
C ASP A 249 -16.84 10.25 -6.49
N LEU A 250 -15.58 9.81 -6.53
CA LEU A 250 -14.85 9.31 -5.35
C LEU A 250 -13.95 10.38 -4.71
N SER A 251 -13.92 11.60 -5.23
CA SER A 251 -13.04 12.65 -4.66
C SER A 251 -13.22 12.86 -3.15
N PRO A 252 -14.46 12.78 -2.56
CA PRO A 252 -14.61 12.92 -1.10
C PRO A 252 -14.11 11.73 -0.27
N ALA A 253 -13.85 10.58 -0.93
CA ALA A 253 -13.42 9.35 -0.28
C ALA A 253 -11.95 9.02 -0.53
N LEU A 254 -11.23 9.85 -1.29
CA LEU A 254 -9.82 9.66 -1.65
C LEU A 254 -8.97 10.84 -1.15
N PRO A 255 -7.71 10.58 -0.77
CA PRO A 255 -7.09 9.27 -0.62
C PRO A 255 -7.58 8.51 0.62
N VAL A 256 -7.50 7.17 0.60
CA VAL A 256 -7.86 6.33 1.77
C VAL A 256 -6.72 6.19 2.78
N LEU A 257 -5.49 6.44 2.32
CA LEU A 257 -4.29 6.58 3.15
C LEU A 257 -3.78 8.01 3.02
N SER A 258 -3.78 8.71 4.12
CA SER A 258 -3.36 10.12 4.19
C SER A 258 -2.69 10.43 5.53
#